data_5c0b4a7cacccb9a96fae699287450c2b
#
_entry.id   5c0b4a7cacccb9a96fae699287450c2b
#
_cell.length_a   1.000
_cell.length_b   1.000
_cell.length_c   1.000
_cell.angle_alpha   90.00
_cell.angle_beta   90.00
_cell.angle_gamma   90.00
#
_symmetry.space_group_name_H-M   'P 1'
#
loop_
_entity.id
_entity.type
_entity.pdbx_description
1 polymer ?
#
loop_
_entity_poly.entity_id
_entity_poly.type
_entity_poly.pdbx_seq_one_letter_code
_entity_poly.pdbx_strand_id
1 'polypeptide(L)' 'MEPDTLLTRMAFAWTYLDAGSRTTGASETFDDRDSAEEWMGRAWQELLDAGVEKVALVDLERDRTIYRMGLRPE' A
#
# COMPACT_ATOMS: atom_id res chain seq x y z
N MET A 1 1.60 -14.93 -23.88
CA MET A 1 1.26 -15.07 -23.34
C MET A 1 1.41 -14.86 -22.21
N GLU A 2 0.99 -14.55 -21.61
CA GLU A 2 1.25 -14.31 -20.66
C GLU A 2 0.79 -14.97 -19.63
N PRO A 3 1.16 -15.73 -19.24
CA PRO A 3 0.89 -16.62 -18.23
C PRO A 3 0.96 -16.03 -16.93
N ASP A 4 1.64 -15.03 -16.79
CA ASP A 4 1.74 -14.47 -15.59
C ASP A 4 0.52 -14.03 -15.04
N THR A 5 -0.48 -13.81 -15.76
CA THR A 5 -1.71 -13.42 -15.29
C THR A 5 -2.21 -14.31 -14.27
N LEU A 6 -1.92 -15.55 -14.33
CA LEU A 6 -2.39 -16.49 -13.38
C LEU A 6 -1.76 -16.33 -12.05
N LEU A 7 -0.56 -15.80 -12.01
CA LEU A 7 0.16 -15.73 -10.80
C LEU A 7 -0.08 -14.49 -10.02
N THR A 8 -0.62 -13.46 -10.64
CA THR A 8 -0.71 -12.20 -9.98
C THR A 8 -2.08 -11.84 -9.53
N ARG A 9 -2.92 -12.80 -9.37
CA ARG A 9 -4.28 -12.53 -9.06
C ARG A 9 -4.51 -11.91 -7.70
N MET A 10 -3.61 -11.99 -6.79
CA MET A 10 -3.81 -11.45 -5.46
C MET A 10 -2.71 -10.46 -5.12
N ALA A 11 -2.53 -9.47 -5.89
CA ALA A 11 -1.47 -8.51 -5.65
C ALA A 11 -1.99 -7.26 -4.96
N PHE A 12 -1.34 -6.84 -3.91
CA PHE A 12 -1.69 -5.66 -3.16
C PHE A 12 -0.46 -4.80 -2.97
N ALA A 13 -0.66 -3.50 -2.83
CA ALA A 13 0.45 -2.61 -2.54
C ALA A 13 -0.06 -1.40 -1.78
N TRP A 14 0.83 -0.71 -1.08
CA TRP A 14 0.48 0.52 -0.39
C TRP A 14 0.92 1.70 -1.24
N THR A 15 0.04 2.66 -1.40
CA THR A 15 0.38 3.92 -2.05
C THR A 15 0.61 4.94 -0.96
N TYR A 16 1.71 5.68 -1.05
CA TYR A 16 2.06 6.66 -0.04
C TYR A 16 1.54 8.02 -0.43
N LEU A 17 0.95 8.73 0.53
CA LEU A 17 0.35 10.03 0.27
C LEU A 17 0.89 11.04 1.27
N ASP A 18 1.06 12.26 0.82
CA ASP A 18 1.50 13.33 1.71
C ASP A 18 0.26 13.98 2.35
N ALA A 19 0.48 15.05 3.10
CA ALA A 19 -0.62 15.73 3.79
C ALA A 19 -1.66 16.27 2.83
N GLY A 20 -1.28 16.56 1.60
CA GLY A 20 -2.21 17.05 0.61
C GLY A 20 -2.85 15.96 -0.22
N SER A 21 -2.66 14.70 0.19
CA SER A 21 -3.20 13.54 -0.51
C SER A 21 -2.57 13.32 -1.87
N ARG A 22 -1.37 13.79 -2.07
CA ARG A 22 -0.65 13.54 -3.30
C ARG A 22 0.17 12.28 -3.16
N THR A 23 0.22 11.48 -4.22
CA THR A 23 1.00 10.26 -4.20
C THR A 23 2.49 10.59 -4.22
N THR A 24 3.21 10.11 -3.22
CA THR A 24 4.64 10.35 -3.13
C THR A 24 5.46 9.10 -3.40
N GLY A 25 4.83 7.94 -3.44
CA GLY A 25 5.54 6.69 -3.68
C GLY A 25 4.65 5.51 -3.42
N ALA A 26 5.23 4.33 -3.44
CA ALA A 26 4.47 3.11 -3.22
C ALA A 26 5.38 2.04 -2.65
N SER A 27 4.79 1.07 -1.98
CA SER A 27 5.53 -0.03 -1.41
C SER A 27 5.77 -1.10 -2.46
N GLU A 28 6.47 -2.16 -2.05
CA GLU A 28 6.54 -3.34 -2.89
C GLU A 28 5.18 -4.00 -2.92
N THR A 29 5.01 -5.01 -3.74
CA THR A 29 3.75 -5.70 -3.84
C THR A 29 3.71 -6.88 -2.88
N PHE A 30 2.52 -7.27 -2.48
CA PHE A 30 2.31 -8.38 -1.56
C PHE A 30 1.31 -9.34 -2.17
N ASP A 31 1.44 -10.61 -1.83
CA ASP A 31 0.58 -11.64 -2.39
C ASP A 31 -0.81 -11.58 -1.82
N ASP A 32 -0.97 -11.15 -0.58
CA ASP A 32 -2.28 -11.09 0.00
C ASP A 32 -2.37 -9.90 0.95
N ARG A 33 -3.58 -9.66 1.39
CA ARG A 33 -3.86 -8.49 2.20
C ARG A 33 -3.23 -8.60 3.58
N ASP A 34 -3.23 -9.79 4.16
CA ASP A 34 -2.64 -9.98 5.47
C ASP A 34 -1.16 -9.65 5.48
N SER A 35 -0.44 -10.07 4.45
CA SER A 35 0.97 -9.75 4.35
C SER A 35 1.18 -8.25 4.21
N ALA A 36 0.35 -7.59 3.44
CA ALA A 36 0.44 -6.15 3.26
C ALA A 36 0.21 -5.43 4.58
N GLU A 37 -0.77 -5.88 5.34
CA GLU A 37 -1.09 -5.23 6.60
C GLU A 37 -0.01 -5.48 7.64
N GLU A 38 0.54 -6.67 7.65
CA GLU A 38 1.60 -6.99 8.58
C GLU A 38 2.83 -6.14 8.29
N TRP A 39 3.15 -5.98 7.02
CA TRP A 39 4.28 -5.14 6.64
C TRP A 39 4.06 -3.70 7.10
N MET A 40 2.86 -3.18 6.91
CA MET A 40 2.57 -1.80 7.29
C MET A 40 2.66 -1.64 8.81
N GLY A 41 2.31 -2.66 9.56
CA GLY A 41 2.41 -2.61 11.02
C GLY A 41 3.83 -2.44 11.50
N ARG A 42 4.82 -2.79 10.68
CA ARG A 42 6.21 -2.62 11.02
C ARG A 42 6.84 -1.40 10.36
N ALA A 43 6.29 -0.96 9.24
CA ALA A 43 6.92 0.10 8.45
C ALA A 43 6.32 1.48 8.68
N TRP A 44 5.16 1.56 9.32
CA TRP A 44 4.44 2.83 9.39
C TRP A 44 5.25 3.96 10.02
N GLN A 45 6.06 3.63 11.00
CA GLN A 45 6.81 4.66 11.69
C GLN A 45 7.92 5.22 10.81
N GLU A 46 8.59 4.36 10.08
CA GLU A 46 9.59 4.81 9.15
C GLU A 46 9.00 5.66 8.06
N LEU A 47 7.83 5.27 7.59
CA LEU A 47 7.15 6.03 6.56
C LEU A 47 6.76 7.41 7.07
N LEU A 48 6.25 7.46 8.29
CA LEU A 48 5.87 8.73 8.89
C LEU A 48 7.09 9.64 9.01
N ASP A 49 8.22 9.08 9.45
CA ASP A 49 9.45 9.84 9.57
C ASP A 49 9.92 10.34 8.22
N ALA A 50 9.62 9.65 7.17
CA ALA A 50 10.02 10.05 5.83
C ALA A 50 9.06 11.06 5.19
N GLY A 51 8.01 11.45 5.90
CA GLY A 51 7.09 12.45 5.37
C GLY A 51 5.80 11.90 4.82
N VAL A 52 5.59 10.61 4.93
CA VAL A 52 4.34 10.01 4.45
C VAL A 52 3.28 10.22 5.51
N GLU A 53 2.18 10.87 5.15
CA GLU A 53 1.14 11.18 6.11
C GLU A 53 0.02 10.18 6.08
N LYS A 54 -0.25 9.58 4.93
CA LYS A 54 -1.32 8.63 4.76
C LYS A 54 -0.89 7.52 3.83
N VAL A 55 -1.56 6.40 3.91
CA VAL A 55 -1.31 5.29 2.98
C VAL A 55 -2.65 4.75 2.51
N ALA A 56 -2.66 4.19 1.33
CA ALA A 56 -3.86 3.58 0.76
C ALA A 56 -3.50 2.17 0.33
N LEU A 57 -4.30 1.21 0.75
CA LEU A 57 -4.10 -0.17 0.32
C LEU A 57 -4.81 -0.36 -1.00
N VAL A 58 -4.08 -0.76 -2.01
CA VAL A 58 -4.60 -0.87 -3.37
C VAL A 58 -4.58 -2.31 -3.80
N ASP A 59 -5.68 -2.76 -4.39
CA ASP A 59 -5.76 -4.06 -5.02
C ASP A 59 -5.33 -3.87 -6.46
N LEU A 60 -4.13 -4.30 -6.80
CA LEU A 60 -3.57 -4.06 -8.12
C LEU A 60 -4.27 -4.88 -9.19
N GLU A 61 -4.81 -6.01 -8.82
CA GLU A 61 -5.46 -6.84 -9.79
C GLU A 61 -6.76 -6.20 -10.27
N ARG A 62 -7.50 -5.57 -9.36
CA ARG A 62 -8.73 -4.91 -9.71
C ARG A 62 -8.58 -3.41 -9.88
N ASP A 63 -7.36 -2.92 -9.64
CA ASP A 63 -7.03 -1.51 -9.82
C ASP A 63 -7.97 -0.65 -8.98
N ARG A 64 -8.11 -0.95 -7.72
CA ARG A 64 -8.98 -0.16 -6.87
C ARG A 64 -8.40 -0.04 -5.47
N THR A 65 -8.68 1.07 -4.82
CA THR A 65 -8.25 1.31 -3.46
C THR A 65 -9.22 0.61 -2.52
N ILE A 66 -8.68 -0.19 -1.62
CA ILE A 66 -9.50 -0.88 -0.66
C ILE A 66 -9.84 0.03 0.49
N TYR A 67 -8.83 0.70 1.07
CA TYR A 67 -9.07 1.69 2.11
C TYR A 67 -7.84 2.58 2.26
N ARG A 68 -8.00 3.65 2.99
CA ARG A 68 -6.91 4.56 3.30
C ARG A 68 -6.83 4.73 4.80
N MET A 69 -5.65 5.05 5.29
CA MET A 69 -5.53 5.36 6.70
C MET A 69 -4.41 6.34 6.92
N GLY A 70 -4.53 7.14 7.98
CA GLY A 70 -3.49 8.08 8.35
C GLY A 70 -2.43 7.38 9.18
N LEU A 71 -1.21 7.83 9.08
CA LEU A 71 -0.12 7.27 9.86
C LEU A 71 0.11 8.03 11.15
N ARG A 72 -0.33 9.27 11.22
CA ARG A 72 -0.14 10.05 12.43
C ARG A 72 -1.08 9.61 13.49
N PRO A 73 -0.58 9.41 14.70
CA PRO A 73 -1.48 9.07 15.80
C PRO A 73 -2.29 10.31 16.15
N GLU A 74 -3.48 10.09 16.54
CA GLU A 74 -4.34 11.19 16.94
C GLU A 74 -4.22 11.47 18.43
#